data_75de3cab87d9aecb6bc56889aeb04f22
#
_entry.id   75de3cab87d9aecb6bc56889aeb04f22
#
_cell.length_a   1.000
_cell.length_b   1.000
_cell.length_c   1.000
_cell.angle_alpha   90.00
_cell.angle_beta   90.00
_cell.angle_gamma   90.00
#
_symmetry.space_group_name_H-M   'P 1'
#
loop_
_entity.id
_entity.type
_entity.pdbx_description
1 polymer ?
#
loop_
_entity_poly.entity_id
_entity_poly.type
_entity_poly.pdbx_seq_one_letter_code
_entity_poly.pdbx_strand_id
1 'polypeptide(L)'
;MSDKDKNKEEQQKRQLSDLDSDLVKKIKEKYQLIKKKCGSHSPGASIVEKEIPEVNLNIDCCFLSNPYATEIFEKRLKAAIKNEQWLYGQIESYPAQNAQIAEYVAKAIGIKSENIFIGNGATEIISDLLNRFVKGNILIMLPTFSPFYEYVNKETTEIHYYPLVKDKNRFYCDIDRLLIYCQVNDINNIVVINPNNPDGSLIDKESMKDFLQRFSFMDNILLDETFIEYAPQESMDSVFYEYKNITIIRSMSKIFGISGIRAGYCITNEKYVKDLLENGFLWNSNCFAIYFFGLLNDEEFMKDYKEAKDKYMKEIEEFEKQLENCNPKLKFYKSTANIFLGEILDKDKNAEDLMYYMLIAHGIYIRDCGDKKGLNEKYFRISCRKSEDNKKIIEALKLYQ
;
A
#
# COMPACT_ATOMS: atom_id res chain seq x y z
N MET A 1 -41.08 0.86 13.72
CA MET A 1 -39.63 0.77 13.93
C MET A 1 -39.43 0.00 15.22
N SER A 2 -38.68 -1.11 15.17
CA SER A 2 -38.37 -1.90 16.37
C SER A 2 -37.34 -1.17 17.23
N ASP A 3 -37.30 -1.48 18.55
CA ASP A 3 -36.30 -0.90 19.46
C ASP A 3 -34.86 -1.18 18.98
N LYS A 4 -34.65 -2.23 18.19
CA LYS A 4 -33.38 -2.52 17.50
C LYS A 4 -33.04 -1.53 16.38
N ASP A 5 -34.04 -0.98 15.69
CA ASP A 5 -33.84 0.00 14.62
C ASP A 5 -33.57 1.38 15.21
N LYS A 6 -34.22 1.75 16.33
CA LYS A 6 -33.92 2.98 17.07
C LYS A 6 -32.52 2.96 17.67
N ASN A 7 -32.09 1.84 18.27
CA ASN A 7 -30.73 1.68 18.79
C ASN A 7 -29.66 1.73 17.67
N LYS A 8 -29.96 1.28 16.45
CA LYS A 8 -29.06 1.42 15.31
C LYS A 8 -28.97 2.87 14.79
N GLU A 9 -30.09 3.61 14.75
CA GLU A 9 -30.09 5.02 14.35
C GLU A 9 -29.41 5.92 15.41
N GLU A 10 -29.55 5.65 16.71
CA GLU A 10 -28.85 6.36 17.76
C GLU A 10 -27.34 6.08 17.77
N GLN A 11 -26.91 4.87 17.43
CA GLN A 11 -25.49 4.54 17.26
C GLN A 11 -24.84 5.26 16.06
N GLN A 12 -25.62 5.66 15.05
CA GLN A 12 -25.12 6.33 13.84
C GLN A 12 -24.79 7.82 14.00
N LYS A 13 -25.19 8.49 15.10
CA LYS A 13 -25.02 9.95 15.28
C LYS A 13 -24.09 10.35 16.43
N ARG A 14 -23.26 9.44 16.95
CA ARG A 14 -22.44 9.73 18.13
C ARG A 14 -21.21 10.58 17.80
N GLN A 15 -21.03 11.64 18.57
CA GLN A 15 -19.77 12.38 18.68
C GLN A 15 -18.92 11.80 19.82
N LEU A 16 -17.61 12.09 19.85
CA LEU A 16 -16.76 11.68 20.99
C LEU A 16 -17.25 12.31 22.31
N SER A 17 -17.83 13.50 22.25
CA SER A 17 -18.41 14.19 23.40
C SER A 17 -19.62 13.48 24.01
N ASP A 18 -20.26 12.58 23.27
CA ASP A 18 -21.44 11.82 23.70
C ASP A 18 -21.06 10.55 24.46
N LEU A 19 -19.75 10.24 24.53
CA LEU A 19 -19.21 9.05 25.16
C LEU A 19 -18.61 9.40 26.53
N ASP A 20 -18.48 8.38 27.37
CA ASP A 20 -17.81 8.49 28.67
C ASP A 20 -16.37 8.99 28.47
N SER A 21 -16.05 10.15 29.07
CA SER A 21 -14.77 10.81 28.93
C SER A 21 -13.60 9.96 29.44
N ASP A 22 -13.81 9.18 30.53
CA ASP A 22 -12.78 8.33 31.11
C ASP A 22 -12.51 7.12 30.21
N LEU A 23 -13.55 6.56 29.59
CA LEU A 23 -13.43 5.50 28.58
C LEU A 23 -12.66 5.99 27.34
N VAL A 24 -13.01 7.15 26.81
CA VAL A 24 -12.33 7.76 25.65
C VAL A 24 -10.85 7.99 25.97
N LYS A 25 -10.54 8.54 27.13
CA LYS A 25 -9.16 8.77 27.58
C LYS A 25 -8.39 7.45 27.69
N LYS A 26 -8.96 6.43 28.31
CA LYS A 26 -8.35 5.09 28.44
C LYS A 26 -8.04 4.46 27.08
N ILE A 27 -8.95 4.57 26.11
CA ILE A 27 -8.75 4.05 24.76
C ILE A 27 -7.61 4.78 24.06
N LYS A 28 -7.57 6.12 24.14
CA LYS A 28 -6.49 6.93 23.58
C LYS A 28 -5.12 6.54 24.15
N GLU A 29 -5.01 6.40 25.46
CA GLU A 29 -3.77 5.98 26.15
C GLU A 29 -3.30 4.59 25.67
N LYS A 30 -4.19 3.62 25.59
CA LYS A 30 -3.89 2.28 25.08
C LYS A 30 -3.41 2.33 23.63
N TYR A 31 -4.11 3.08 22.76
CA TYR A 31 -3.73 3.22 21.38
C TYR A 31 -2.32 3.81 21.22
N GLN A 32 -2.00 4.86 21.97
CA GLN A 32 -0.67 5.48 21.94
C GLN A 32 0.43 4.51 22.37
N LEU A 33 0.17 3.64 23.37
CA LEU A 33 1.14 2.61 23.78
C LEU A 33 1.42 1.60 22.69
N ILE A 34 0.39 1.18 21.95
CA ILE A 34 0.54 0.28 20.82
C ILE A 34 1.27 0.99 19.65
N LYS A 35 0.86 2.23 19.35
CA LYS A 35 1.44 3.03 18.26
C LYS A 35 2.94 3.24 18.43
N LYS A 36 3.42 3.51 19.65
CA LYS A 36 4.86 3.64 19.94
C LYS A 36 5.69 2.42 19.53
N LYS A 37 5.10 1.22 19.55
CA LYS A 37 5.78 -0.03 19.15
C LYS A 37 5.82 -0.23 17.63
N CYS A 38 5.03 0.54 16.88
CA CYS A 38 4.88 0.39 15.43
C CYS A 38 5.71 1.41 14.62
N GLY A 39 6.43 2.32 15.28
CA GLY A 39 7.19 3.38 14.61
C GLY A 39 6.31 4.25 13.72
N SER A 40 6.71 4.46 12.48
CA SER A 40 5.96 5.24 11.48
C SER A 40 4.76 4.47 10.87
N HIS A 41 4.52 3.22 11.28
CA HIS A 41 3.38 2.42 10.82
C HIS A 41 2.19 2.51 11.77
N SER A 42 1.00 2.22 11.26
CA SER A 42 -0.18 2.01 12.12
C SER A 42 -0.14 0.63 12.76
N PRO A 43 -0.65 0.48 13.98
CA PRO A 43 -0.97 -0.82 14.55
C PRO A 43 -1.87 -1.63 13.60
N GLY A 44 -1.64 -2.94 13.50
CA GLY A 44 -2.56 -3.82 12.75
C GLY A 44 -3.93 -3.85 13.41
N ALA A 45 -5.00 -3.96 12.60
CA ALA A 45 -6.38 -4.01 13.11
C ALA A 45 -6.57 -5.08 14.19
N SER A 46 -6.02 -6.28 13.98
CA SER A 46 -6.07 -7.38 14.96
C SER A 46 -5.37 -7.07 16.29
N ILE A 47 -4.33 -6.22 16.26
CA ILE A 47 -3.66 -5.76 17.47
C ILE A 47 -4.54 -4.74 18.20
N VAL A 48 -5.18 -3.83 17.45
CA VAL A 48 -6.12 -2.85 18.01
C VAL A 48 -7.28 -3.56 18.70
N GLU A 49 -7.91 -4.54 18.03
CA GLU A 49 -9.00 -5.36 18.61
C GLU A 49 -8.58 -6.10 19.89
N LYS A 50 -7.40 -6.71 19.86
CA LYS A 50 -6.88 -7.48 20.99
C LYS A 50 -6.55 -6.61 22.20
N GLU A 51 -5.83 -5.51 21.98
CA GLU A 51 -5.29 -4.68 23.07
C GLU A 51 -6.30 -3.61 23.54
N ILE A 52 -7.30 -3.27 22.73
CA ILE A 52 -8.35 -2.29 23.01
C ILE A 52 -9.73 -2.93 22.78
N PRO A 53 -10.11 -3.94 23.56
CA PRO A 53 -11.38 -4.65 23.37
C PRO A 53 -12.62 -3.76 23.62
N GLU A 54 -12.44 -2.58 24.18
CA GLU A 54 -13.48 -1.57 24.36
C GLU A 54 -13.92 -0.94 23.03
N VAL A 55 -13.08 -1.03 21.98
CA VAL A 55 -13.42 -0.59 20.62
C VAL A 55 -14.06 -1.73 19.86
N ASN A 56 -15.27 -1.50 19.37
CA ASN A 56 -15.92 -2.44 18.43
C ASN A 56 -15.45 -2.12 17.00
N LEU A 57 -14.28 -2.65 16.62
CA LEU A 57 -13.73 -2.41 15.28
C LEU A 57 -14.52 -3.21 14.23
N ASN A 58 -15.21 -2.49 13.34
CA ASN A 58 -16.04 -3.09 12.29
C ASN A 58 -15.46 -2.93 10.90
N ILE A 59 -14.73 -1.82 10.64
CA ILE A 59 -14.24 -1.46 9.32
C ILE A 59 -12.78 -1.02 9.41
N ASP A 60 -11.91 -1.75 8.74
CA ASP A 60 -10.51 -1.37 8.57
C ASP A 60 -10.30 -0.64 7.24
N CYS A 61 -10.12 0.70 7.31
CA CYS A 61 -9.77 1.58 6.21
C CYS A 61 -8.30 2.04 6.26
N CYS A 62 -7.53 1.55 7.23
CA CYS A 62 -6.11 1.86 7.38
C CYS A 62 -5.25 1.03 6.41
N PHE A 63 -5.63 -0.25 6.18
CA PHE A 63 -4.95 -1.17 5.29
C PHE A 63 -5.66 -1.30 3.94
N LEU A 64 -4.90 -1.60 2.88
CA LEU A 64 -5.21 -1.23 1.50
C LEU A 64 -5.50 -2.45 0.59
N SER A 65 -6.05 -3.53 1.13
CA SER A 65 -6.35 -4.75 0.37
C SER A 65 -7.71 -4.68 -0.32
N ASN A 66 -7.80 -5.23 -1.54
CA ASN A 66 -9.06 -5.43 -2.26
C ASN A 66 -9.87 -6.57 -1.61
N PRO A 67 -11.03 -6.28 -1.00
CA PRO A 67 -11.79 -7.30 -0.27
C PRO A 67 -12.42 -8.34 -1.18
N TYR A 68 -12.77 -8.00 -2.42
CA TYR A 68 -13.36 -8.94 -3.38
C TYR A 68 -12.34 -9.96 -3.87
N ALA A 69 -11.11 -9.51 -4.17
CA ALA A 69 -10.03 -10.42 -4.57
C ALA A 69 -9.61 -11.36 -3.43
N THR A 70 -9.66 -10.89 -2.17
CA THR A 70 -9.43 -11.74 -1.00
C THR A 70 -10.39 -12.93 -0.97
N GLU A 71 -11.68 -12.70 -1.24
CA GLU A 71 -12.69 -13.75 -1.27
C GLU A 71 -12.44 -14.79 -2.38
N ILE A 72 -11.98 -14.36 -3.56
CA ILE A 72 -11.61 -15.25 -4.66
C ILE A 72 -10.45 -16.16 -4.25
N PHE A 73 -9.38 -15.61 -3.70
CA PHE A 73 -8.25 -16.39 -3.23
C PHE A 73 -8.62 -17.32 -2.07
N GLU A 74 -9.39 -16.84 -1.09
CA GLU A 74 -9.88 -17.64 0.04
C GLU A 74 -10.65 -18.88 -0.44
N LYS A 75 -11.56 -18.72 -1.42
CA LYS A 75 -12.33 -19.81 -2.02
C LYS A 75 -11.40 -20.88 -2.63
N ARG A 76 -10.38 -20.45 -3.39
CA ARG A 76 -9.39 -21.36 -4.01
C ARG A 76 -8.53 -22.05 -2.96
N LEU A 77 -8.05 -21.32 -1.97
CA LEU A 77 -7.24 -21.87 -0.89
C LEU A 77 -8.05 -22.89 -0.06
N LYS A 78 -9.30 -22.58 0.31
CA LYS A 78 -10.19 -23.52 1.01
C LYS A 78 -10.43 -24.81 0.22
N ALA A 79 -10.49 -24.74 -1.10
CA ALA A 79 -10.60 -25.92 -1.93
C ALA A 79 -9.30 -26.75 -1.92
N ALA A 80 -8.15 -26.10 -2.01
CA ALA A 80 -6.84 -26.75 -2.00
C ALA A 80 -6.56 -27.48 -0.67
N ILE A 81 -6.80 -26.83 0.47
CA ILE A 81 -6.52 -27.42 1.80
C ILE A 81 -7.45 -28.60 2.17
N LYS A 82 -8.59 -28.78 1.48
CA LYS A 82 -9.42 -30.00 1.65
C LYS A 82 -8.72 -31.25 1.17
N ASN A 83 -7.73 -31.14 0.30
CA ASN A 83 -6.85 -32.24 -0.06
C ASN A 83 -5.76 -32.37 1.02
N GLU A 84 -5.99 -33.29 1.97
CA GLU A 84 -5.09 -33.50 3.11
C GLU A 84 -3.67 -33.85 2.68
N GLN A 85 -3.50 -34.61 1.59
CA GLN A 85 -2.19 -34.99 1.07
C GLN A 85 -1.46 -33.75 0.49
N TRP A 86 -2.18 -32.87 -0.19
CA TRP A 86 -1.60 -31.61 -0.68
C TRP A 86 -1.13 -30.74 0.50
N LEU A 87 -2.01 -30.55 1.51
CA LEU A 87 -1.68 -29.73 2.68
C LEU A 87 -0.49 -30.30 3.45
N TYR A 88 -0.46 -31.62 3.66
CA TYR A 88 0.65 -32.30 4.31
C TYR A 88 1.97 -32.04 3.56
N GLY A 89 1.98 -32.22 2.24
CA GLY A 89 3.14 -31.95 1.40
C GLY A 89 3.63 -30.50 1.47
N GLN A 90 2.70 -29.52 1.57
CA GLN A 90 3.07 -28.10 1.74
C GLN A 90 3.72 -27.80 3.09
N ILE A 91 3.40 -28.58 4.13
CA ILE A 91 3.95 -28.38 5.50
C ILE A 91 5.27 -29.13 5.68
N GLU A 92 5.36 -30.35 5.17
CA GLU A 92 6.49 -31.26 5.40
C GLU A 92 7.70 -30.94 4.51
N SER A 93 7.46 -30.48 3.29
CA SER A 93 8.53 -30.27 2.30
C SER A 93 9.05 -28.84 2.31
N TYR A 94 10.36 -28.68 2.03
CA TYR A 94 10.91 -27.37 1.70
C TYR A 94 10.17 -26.77 0.50
N PRO A 95 9.93 -25.45 0.49
CA PRO A 95 9.22 -24.79 -0.60
C PRO A 95 10.02 -24.81 -1.91
N ALA A 96 9.36 -24.52 -3.03
CA ALA A 96 10.05 -24.31 -4.29
C ALA A 96 11.12 -23.21 -4.20
N GLN A 97 12.20 -23.37 -4.93
CA GLN A 97 13.25 -22.36 -4.99
C GLN A 97 12.73 -21.08 -5.69
N ASN A 98 13.32 -19.95 -5.35
CA ASN A 98 12.94 -18.64 -5.87
C ASN A 98 12.87 -18.62 -7.42
N ALA A 99 13.87 -19.17 -8.10
CA ALA A 99 13.89 -19.25 -9.56
C ALA A 99 12.72 -20.02 -10.16
N GLN A 100 12.25 -21.09 -9.50
CA GLN A 100 11.08 -21.87 -9.96
C GLN A 100 9.79 -21.08 -9.80
N ILE A 101 9.67 -20.26 -8.74
CA ILE A 101 8.50 -19.38 -8.54
C ILE A 101 8.52 -18.24 -9.55
N ALA A 102 9.72 -17.70 -9.87
CA ALA A 102 9.89 -16.67 -10.89
C ALA A 102 9.36 -17.09 -12.27
N GLU A 103 9.40 -18.38 -12.61
CA GLU A 103 8.83 -18.90 -13.86
C GLU A 103 7.30 -18.71 -13.93
N TYR A 104 6.57 -18.84 -12.81
CA TYR A 104 5.13 -18.56 -12.78
C TYR A 104 4.84 -17.09 -13.09
N VAL A 105 5.60 -16.18 -12.49
CA VAL A 105 5.45 -14.73 -12.74
C VAL A 105 5.87 -14.40 -14.16
N ALA A 106 7.00 -14.92 -14.62
CA ALA A 106 7.54 -14.74 -15.97
C ALA A 106 6.50 -15.05 -17.05
N LYS A 107 5.84 -16.20 -16.92
CA LYS A 107 4.78 -16.64 -17.83
C LYS A 107 3.56 -15.70 -17.80
N ALA A 108 3.20 -15.20 -16.61
CA ALA A 108 2.02 -14.34 -16.43
C ALA A 108 2.22 -12.93 -17.00
N ILE A 109 3.45 -12.37 -16.95
CA ILE A 109 3.72 -10.98 -17.33
C ILE A 109 4.58 -10.81 -18.60
N GLY A 110 5.11 -11.91 -19.17
CA GLY A 110 5.92 -11.88 -20.40
C GLY A 110 7.34 -11.34 -20.22
N ILE A 111 7.89 -11.37 -19.00
CA ILE A 111 9.28 -11.01 -18.67
C ILE A 111 10.08 -12.30 -18.46
N LYS A 112 11.38 -12.31 -18.78
CA LYS A 112 12.24 -13.48 -18.53
C LYS A 112 12.38 -13.76 -17.04
N SER A 113 12.39 -15.03 -16.65
CA SER A 113 12.51 -15.45 -15.24
C SER A 113 13.81 -14.99 -14.59
N GLU A 114 14.90 -14.87 -15.37
CA GLU A 114 16.20 -14.38 -14.91
C GLU A 114 16.18 -12.92 -14.46
N ASN A 115 15.15 -12.17 -14.86
CA ASN A 115 14.94 -10.78 -14.45
C ASN A 115 13.96 -10.63 -13.27
N ILE A 116 13.47 -11.74 -12.71
CA ILE A 116 12.45 -11.73 -11.66
C ILE A 116 13.02 -12.29 -10.37
N PHE A 117 12.92 -11.52 -9.29
CA PHE A 117 13.19 -11.97 -7.94
C PHE A 117 11.91 -11.96 -7.11
N ILE A 118 11.63 -13.07 -6.41
CA ILE A 118 10.45 -13.24 -5.56
C ILE A 118 10.82 -12.93 -4.11
N GLY A 119 10.05 -12.05 -3.47
CA GLY A 119 10.25 -11.67 -2.08
C GLY A 119 9.03 -11.96 -1.20
N ASN A 120 9.25 -11.98 0.09
CA ASN A 120 8.22 -12.10 1.14
C ASN A 120 7.39 -10.81 1.27
N GLY A 121 6.76 -10.41 0.16
CA GLY A 121 6.13 -9.12 -0.06
C GLY A 121 7.14 -8.04 -0.46
N ALA A 122 6.63 -6.93 -0.99
CA ALA A 122 7.47 -5.81 -1.46
C ALA A 122 8.40 -5.24 -0.37
N THR A 123 8.04 -5.36 0.90
CA THR A 123 8.84 -4.80 2.01
C THR A 123 10.21 -5.48 2.16
N GLU A 124 10.29 -6.80 2.01
CA GLU A 124 11.58 -7.52 1.97
C GLU A 124 12.42 -7.05 0.77
N ILE A 125 11.80 -7.01 -0.42
CA ILE A 125 12.46 -6.56 -1.65
C ILE A 125 13.02 -5.14 -1.50
N ILE A 126 12.23 -4.19 -0.97
CA ILE A 126 12.67 -2.82 -0.72
C ILE A 126 13.89 -2.79 0.20
N SER A 127 13.85 -3.56 1.30
CA SER A 127 14.96 -3.65 2.25
C SER A 127 16.23 -4.17 1.58
N ASP A 128 16.13 -5.24 0.80
CA ASP A 128 17.29 -5.86 0.15
C ASP A 128 17.87 -4.97 -0.93
N LEU A 129 17.05 -4.35 -1.77
CA LEU A 129 17.51 -3.44 -2.81
C LEU A 129 18.25 -2.24 -2.20
N LEU A 130 17.68 -1.61 -1.16
CA LEU A 130 18.27 -0.45 -0.50
C LEU A 130 19.60 -0.78 0.19
N ASN A 131 19.70 -1.94 0.83
CA ASN A 131 20.91 -2.30 1.57
C ASN A 131 22.03 -2.85 0.70
N ARG A 132 21.70 -3.55 -0.39
CA ARG A 132 22.69 -4.22 -1.24
C ARG A 132 23.18 -3.35 -2.37
N PHE A 133 22.27 -2.71 -3.10
CA PHE A 133 22.58 -2.08 -4.39
C PHE A 133 22.60 -0.55 -4.35
N VAL A 134 21.96 0.06 -3.35
CA VAL A 134 21.96 1.53 -3.20
C VAL A 134 23.14 1.97 -2.34
N LYS A 135 24.02 2.80 -2.94
CA LYS A 135 25.18 3.42 -2.29
C LYS A 135 25.29 4.87 -2.71
N GLY A 136 25.97 5.70 -1.91
CA GLY A 136 26.13 7.12 -2.19
C GLY A 136 24.88 7.92 -1.87
N ASN A 137 24.41 8.75 -2.79
CA ASN A 137 23.29 9.66 -2.56
C ASN A 137 21.99 9.09 -3.12
N ILE A 138 20.96 8.95 -2.29
CA ILE A 138 19.60 8.56 -2.72
C ILE A 138 18.62 9.70 -2.54
N LEU A 139 17.82 9.98 -3.57
CA LEU A 139 16.72 10.92 -3.49
C LEU A 139 15.40 10.20 -3.23
N ILE A 140 14.66 10.72 -2.25
CA ILE A 140 13.33 10.24 -1.87
C ILE A 140 12.34 11.39 -1.91
N MET A 141 11.35 11.30 -2.79
CA MET A 141 10.28 12.29 -2.91
C MET A 141 9.30 12.17 -1.75
N LEU A 142 8.81 13.30 -1.23
CA LEU A 142 7.90 13.37 -0.07
C LEU A 142 6.57 14.06 -0.44
N PRO A 143 5.43 13.59 0.09
CA PRO A 143 5.27 12.47 1.03
C PRO A 143 5.43 11.11 0.35
N THR A 144 5.80 10.07 1.13
CA THR A 144 6.11 8.75 0.59
C THR A 144 5.82 7.61 1.57
N PHE A 145 6.03 6.37 1.11
CA PHE A 145 6.01 5.18 1.94
C PHE A 145 7.29 5.07 2.77
N SER A 146 7.15 5.09 4.10
CA SER A 146 8.27 5.24 5.04
C SER A 146 9.40 4.22 4.93
N PRO A 147 9.19 2.94 4.58
CA PRO A 147 10.28 1.97 4.41
C PRO A 147 11.40 2.43 3.48
N PHE A 148 11.12 3.26 2.49
CA PHE A 148 12.14 3.78 1.60
C PHE A 148 13.18 4.69 2.27
N TYR A 149 12.85 5.34 3.38
CA TYR A 149 13.82 6.12 4.16
C TYR A 149 14.21 5.45 5.49
N GLU A 150 13.45 4.47 5.94
CA GLU A 150 13.73 3.73 7.19
C GLU A 150 14.76 2.63 6.99
N TYR A 151 14.74 1.96 5.83
CA TYR A 151 15.58 0.80 5.57
C TYR A 151 16.91 1.12 4.87
N VAL A 152 17.12 2.39 4.50
CA VAL A 152 18.40 2.82 3.93
C VAL A 152 19.54 2.60 4.93
N ASN A 153 20.61 1.97 4.47
CA ASN A 153 21.84 1.85 5.25
C ASN A 153 22.55 3.20 5.31
N LYS A 154 22.41 3.91 6.42
CA LYS A 154 22.93 5.25 6.64
C LYS A 154 24.46 5.31 6.78
N GLU A 155 25.13 4.16 6.88
CA GLU A 155 26.60 4.11 6.88
C GLU A 155 27.17 4.21 5.46
N THR A 156 26.39 3.84 4.45
CA THR A 156 26.83 3.79 3.05
C THR A 156 26.06 4.72 2.13
N THR A 157 24.97 5.33 2.62
CA THR A 157 24.02 6.07 1.78
C THR A 157 23.48 7.28 2.49
N GLU A 158 23.62 8.45 1.87
CA GLU A 158 23.01 9.71 2.30
C GLU A 158 21.63 9.88 1.66
N ILE A 159 20.66 10.30 2.48
CA ILE A 159 19.28 10.47 2.02
C ILE A 159 19.01 11.96 1.76
N HIS A 160 18.65 12.27 0.53
CA HIS A 160 18.13 13.56 0.11
C HIS A 160 16.61 13.53 -0.01
N TYR A 161 15.93 14.46 0.63
CA TYR A 161 14.47 14.56 0.58
C TYR A 161 14.05 15.65 -0.40
N TYR A 162 13.14 15.34 -1.30
CA TYR A 162 12.60 16.27 -2.27
C TYR A 162 11.07 16.37 -2.13
N PRO A 163 10.52 17.56 -1.80
CA PRO A 163 9.08 17.70 -1.63
C PRO A 163 8.37 17.69 -2.99
N LEU A 164 7.32 16.87 -3.10
CA LEU A 164 6.35 16.99 -4.19
C LEU A 164 5.64 18.33 -4.11
N VAL A 165 5.28 18.87 -5.25
CA VAL A 165 4.51 20.12 -5.34
C VAL A 165 3.06 19.82 -5.02
N LYS A 166 2.50 20.50 -4.03
CA LYS A 166 1.07 20.44 -3.68
C LYS A 166 0.31 21.44 -4.54
N ASP A 167 -0.61 20.95 -5.34
CA ASP A 167 -1.60 21.75 -6.08
C ASP A 167 -2.99 21.61 -5.44
N LYS A 168 -4.02 22.21 -6.03
CA LYS A 168 -5.39 22.25 -5.47
C LYS A 168 -5.92 20.89 -5.04
N ASN A 169 -5.71 19.83 -5.84
CA ASN A 169 -6.26 18.48 -5.57
C ASN A 169 -5.33 17.32 -5.93
N ARG A 170 -4.04 17.58 -6.08
CA ARG A 170 -3.02 16.53 -6.32
C ARG A 170 -1.65 16.94 -5.80
N PHE A 171 -0.80 15.94 -5.64
CA PHE A 171 0.64 16.12 -5.54
C PHE A 171 1.27 15.73 -6.87
N TYR A 172 2.35 16.41 -7.27
CA TYR A 172 3.07 16.09 -8.50
C TYR A 172 4.55 16.43 -8.38
N CYS A 173 5.36 15.82 -9.24
CA CYS A 173 6.78 16.11 -9.35
C CYS A 173 7.02 17.08 -10.51
N ASP A 174 7.73 18.17 -10.25
CA ASP A 174 8.29 19.02 -11.29
C ASP A 174 9.62 18.38 -11.74
N ILE A 175 9.57 17.67 -12.87
CA ILE A 175 10.70 16.86 -13.37
C ILE A 175 11.91 17.73 -13.73
N ASP A 176 11.70 18.94 -14.26
CA ASP A 176 12.79 19.83 -14.64
C ASP A 176 13.57 20.30 -13.41
N ARG A 177 12.86 20.74 -12.38
CA ARG A 177 13.47 21.14 -11.11
C ARG A 177 14.11 19.97 -10.39
N LEU A 178 13.49 18.80 -10.45
CA LEU A 178 14.04 17.58 -9.86
C LEU A 178 15.37 17.20 -10.52
N LEU A 179 15.44 17.27 -11.86
CA LEU A 179 16.67 16.96 -12.59
C LEU A 179 17.82 17.89 -12.18
N ILE A 180 17.56 19.22 -12.13
CA ILE A 180 18.56 20.20 -11.68
C ILE A 180 19.00 19.88 -10.24
N TYR A 181 18.06 19.58 -9.34
CA TYR A 181 18.37 19.20 -7.96
C TYR A 181 19.28 17.99 -7.89
N CYS A 182 18.99 16.94 -8.66
CA CYS A 182 19.79 15.72 -8.70
C CYS A 182 21.21 15.98 -9.18
N GLN A 183 21.38 16.80 -10.23
CA GLN A 183 22.69 17.14 -10.78
C GLN A 183 23.54 17.99 -9.82
N VAL A 184 22.93 18.95 -9.12
CA VAL A 184 23.63 19.84 -8.18
C VAL A 184 24.06 19.10 -6.90
N ASN A 185 23.32 18.06 -6.49
CA ASN A 185 23.57 17.31 -5.26
C ASN A 185 24.20 15.93 -5.52
N ASP A 186 24.72 15.68 -6.71
CA ASP A 186 25.35 14.39 -7.09
C ASP A 186 24.51 13.16 -6.74
N ILE A 187 23.18 13.26 -6.97
CA ILE A 187 22.26 12.16 -6.70
C ILE A 187 22.50 11.06 -7.73
N ASN A 188 22.74 9.86 -7.26
CA ASN A 188 22.97 8.69 -8.11
C ASN A 188 21.96 7.57 -7.93
N ASN A 189 21.02 7.69 -6.96
CA ASN A 189 19.91 6.76 -6.81
C ASN A 189 18.62 7.52 -6.55
N ILE A 190 17.49 7.03 -7.07
CA ILE A 190 16.18 7.66 -6.85
C ILE A 190 15.08 6.63 -6.64
N VAL A 191 14.14 6.96 -5.75
CA VAL A 191 12.90 6.20 -5.54
C VAL A 191 11.73 6.95 -6.15
N VAL A 192 10.95 6.25 -6.98
CA VAL A 192 9.69 6.72 -7.55
C VAL A 192 8.59 5.73 -7.18
N ILE A 193 7.53 6.18 -6.53
CA ILE A 193 6.36 5.34 -6.22
C ILE A 193 5.24 5.75 -7.17
N ASN A 194 4.73 4.82 -7.97
CA ASN A 194 3.75 5.12 -9.00
C ASN A 194 2.68 4.02 -9.15
N PRO A 195 1.43 4.25 -8.76
CA PRO A 195 0.87 5.41 -8.04
C PRO A 195 1.46 5.61 -6.64
N ASN A 196 1.57 6.87 -6.21
CA ASN A 196 2.23 7.21 -4.96
C ASN A 196 1.40 6.86 -3.71
N ASN A 197 2.06 6.57 -2.62
CA ASN A 197 1.47 6.38 -1.30
C ASN A 197 2.07 7.42 -0.34
N PRO A 198 1.28 8.37 0.23
CA PRO A 198 -0.12 8.15 0.62
C PRO A 198 -1.20 8.83 -0.27
N ASP A 199 -0.88 9.56 -1.30
CA ASP A 199 -1.80 10.45 -2.01
C ASP A 199 -2.45 9.85 -3.26
N GLY A 200 -1.94 8.72 -3.77
CA GLY A 200 -2.49 8.04 -4.95
C GLY A 200 -2.23 8.74 -6.29
N SER A 201 -1.34 9.75 -6.31
CA SER A 201 -0.97 10.43 -7.56
C SER A 201 -0.24 9.48 -8.53
N LEU A 202 -0.49 9.67 -9.82
CA LEU A 202 0.07 8.87 -10.90
C LEU A 202 0.87 9.75 -11.87
N ILE A 203 2.04 9.29 -12.24
CA ILE A 203 2.79 9.73 -13.41
C ILE A 203 2.40 8.80 -14.55
N ASP A 204 1.83 9.33 -15.62
CA ASP A 204 1.45 8.54 -16.79
C ASP A 204 2.66 7.92 -17.50
N LYS A 205 2.42 6.90 -18.31
CA LYS A 205 3.47 6.09 -18.93
C LYS A 205 4.41 6.91 -19.82
N GLU A 206 3.90 7.85 -20.59
CA GLU A 206 4.74 8.67 -21.47
C GLU A 206 5.60 9.65 -20.69
N SER A 207 5.04 10.29 -19.64
CA SER A 207 5.79 11.10 -18.70
C SER A 207 6.84 10.28 -17.93
N MET A 208 6.53 9.03 -17.58
CA MET A 208 7.49 8.14 -16.94
C MET A 208 8.62 7.72 -17.90
N LYS A 209 8.36 7.50 -19.16
CA LYS A 209 9.40 7.24 -20.17
C LYS A 209 10.35 8.43 -20.31
N ASP A 210 9.80 9.66 -20.43
CA ASP A 210 10.62 10.89 -20.43
C ASP A 210 11.47 10.99 -19.17
N PHE A 211 10.87 10.74 -18.01
CA PHE A 211 11.59 10.70 -16.74
C PHE A 211 12.76 9.69 -16.80
N LEU A 212 12.52 8.44 -17.15
CA LEU A 212 13.54 7.40 -17.18
C LEU A 212 14.67 7.71 -18.18
N GLN A 213 14.36 8.31 -19.33
CA GLN A 213 15.35 8.74 -20.29
C GLN A 213 16.24 9.86 -19.74
N ARG A 214 15.65 10.85 -19.12
CA ARG A 214 16.37 12.02 -18.53
C ARG A 214 17.21 11.64 -17.32
N PHE A 215 16.78 10.65 -16.57
CA PHE A 215 17.49 10.13 -15.38
C PHE A 215 18.33 8.88 -15.67
N SER A 216 18.66 8.63 -16.95
CA SER A 216 19.47 7.47 -17.36
C SER A 216 20.90 7.46 -16.80
N PHE A 217 21.38 8.58 -16.26
CA PHE A 217 22.66 8.71 -15.59
C PHE A 217 22.69 8.17 -14.14
N MET A 218 21.52 7.85 -13.57
CA MET A 218 21.41 7.27 -12.24
C MET A 218 21.98 5.83 -12.22
N ASP A 219 22.58 5.47 -11.09
CA ASP A 219 22.98 4.07 -10.84
C ASP A 219 21.77 3.18 -10.65
N ASN A 220 20.78 3.65 -9.87
CA ASN A 220 19.53 2.93 -9.64
C ASN A 220 18.30 3.84 -9.65
N ILE A 221 17.26 3.42 -10.37
CA ILE A 221 15.90 3.95 -10.27
C ILE A 221 15.01 2.85 -9.70
N LEU A 222 14.61 2.98 -8.43
CA LEU A 222 13.68 2.07 -7.79
C LEU A 222 12.26 2.56 -8.05
N LEU A 223 11.55 1.91 -8.98
CA LEU A 223 10.16 2.22 -9.33
C LEU A 223 9.22 1.27 -8.57
N ASP A 224 8.56 1.80 -7.55
CA ASP A 224 7.56 1.03 -6.80
C ASP A 224 6.20 1.13 -7.48
N GLU A 225 5.84 0.08 -8.17
CA GLU A 225 4.54 -0.13 -8.83
C GLU A 225 3.58 -0.98 -7.96
N THR A 226 3.67 -0.92 -6.65
CA THR A 226 2.79 -1.66 -5.72
C THR A 226 1.30 -1.40 -5.97
N PHE A 227 0.94 -0.23 -6.48
CA PHE A 227 -0.44 0.16 -6.79
C PHE A 227 -0.76 0.22 -8.28
N ILE A 228 0.15 -0.14 -9.17
CA ILE A 228 -0.03 0.05 -10.62
C ILE A 228 -1.18 -0.77 -11.21
N GLU A 229 -1.56 -1.86 -10.57
CA GLU A 229 -2.70 -2.67 -11.01
C GLU A 229 -4.05 -1.94 -10.98
N TYR A 230 -4.12 -0.76 -10.38
CA TYR A 230 -5.26 0.17 -10.49
C TYR A 230 -5.23 0.99 -11.79
N ALA A 231 -4.07 1.05 -12.47
CA ALA A 231 -3.86 1.67 -13.79
C ALA A 231 -2.85 0.84 -14.60
N PRO A 232 -3.13 -0.43 -14.94
CA PRO A 232 -2.14 -1.36 -15.49
C PRO A 232 -1.57 -0.94 -16.84
N GLN A 233 -2.29 -0.12 -17.61
CA GLN A 233 -1.80 0.46 -18.87
C GLN A 233 -0.62 1.41 -18.66
N GLU A 234 -0.45 1.96 -17.47
CA GLU A 234 0.62 2.89 -17.11
C GLU A 234 1.88 2.19 -16.59
N SER A 235 1.87 0.86 -16.49
CA SER A 235 3.02 0.09 -16.04
C SER A 235 4.20 0.17 -17.00
N MET A 236 5.41 0.13 -16.44
CA MET A 236 6.67 0.14 -17.17
C MET A 236 7.23 -1.26 -17.47
N ASP A 237 6.55 -2.34 -17.08
CA ASP A 237 7.02 -3.70 -17.34
C ASP A 237 7.18 -4.02 -18.83
N SER A 238 6.27 -3.55 -19.70
CA SER A 238 6.34 -3.78 -21.13
C SER A 238 7.53 -3.12 -21.84
N VAL A 239 8.17 -2.14 -21.20
CA VAL A 239 9.34 -1.41 -21.73
C VAL A 239 10.58 -1.57 -20.83
N PHE A 240 10.54 -2.50 -19.88
CA PHE A 240 11.60 -2.75 -18.92
C PHE A 240 12.97 -2.91 -19.57
N TYR A 241 13.07 -3.64 -20.66
CA TYR A 241 14.34 -3.91 -21.36
C TYR A 241 14.97 -2.69 -22.05
N GLU A 242 14.22 -1.58 -22.18
CA GLU A 242 14.73 -0.33 -22.75
C GLU A 242 15.60 0.46 -21.76
N TYR A 243 15.49 0.15 -20.46
CA TYR A 243 16.15 0.89 -19.37
C TYR A 243 17.02 -0.05 -18.51
N LYS A 244 18.33 0.24 -18.42
CA LYS A 244 19.29 -0.65 -17.76
C LYS A 244 19.34 -0.52 -16.25
N ASN A 245 18.93 0.62 -15.72
CA ASN A 245 19.09 1.02 -14.32
C ASN A 245 17.78 1.04 -13.53
N ILE A 246 16.69 0.52 -14.11
CA ILE A 246 15.39 0.44 -13.46
C ILE A 246 15.23 -0.89 -12.71
N THR A 247 14.63 -0.81 -11.52
CA THR A 247 14.07 -1.96 -10.80
C THR A 247 12.62 -1.68 -10.50
N ILE A 248 11.70 -2.50 -11.02
CA ILE A 248 10.26 -2.36 -10.80
C ILE A 248 9.83 -3.28 -9.66
N ILE A 249 9.21 -2.72 -8.61
CA ILE A 249 8.76 -3.46 -7.42
C ILE A 249 7.26 -3.68 -7.49
N ARG A 250 6.80 -4.90 -7.24
CA ARG A 250 5.40 -5.32 -7.30
C ARG A 250 4.95 -5.98 -6.00
N SER A 251 3.72 -5.73 -5.60
CA SER A 251 3.11 -6.32 -4.42
C SER A 251 1.77 -6.97 -4.73
N MET A 252 1.58 -8.19 -4.28
CA MET A 252 0.28 -8.88 -4.38
C MET A 252 -0.67 -8.52 -3.23
N SER A 253 -0.22 -7.71 -2.28
CA SER A 253 -0.99 -7.34 -1.09
C SER A 253 -2.19 -6.44 -1.37
N LYS A 254 -2.18 -5.66 -2.45
CA LYS A 254 -3.14 -4.57 -2.67
C LYS A 254 -4.33 -5.05 -3.51
N ILE A 255 -4.21 -4.96 -4.82
CA ILE A 255 -5.30 -5.29 -5.73
C ILE A 255 -5.65 -6.79 -5.71
N PHE A 256 -4.66 -7.68 -5.46
CA PHE A 256 -4.91 -9.12 -5.29
C PHE A 256 -5.46 -9.50 -3.91
N GLY A 257 -5.47 -8.58 -2.95
CA GLY A 257 -6.13 -8.76 -1.67
C GLY A 257 -5.50 -9.77 -0.71
N ILE A 258 -4.23 -10.14 -0.90
CA ILE A 258 -3.55 -11.21 -0.14
C ILE A 258 -2.42 -10.70 0.77
N SER A 259 -2.64 -9.60 1.45
CA SER A 259 -1.60 -8.96 2.28
C SER A 259 -1.00 -9.88 3.35
N GLY A 260 -1.80 -10.77 3.94
CA GLY A 260 -1.35 -11.74 4.94
C GLY A 260 -0.48 -12.87 4.40
N ILE A 261 -0.55 -13.15 3.09
CA ILE A 261 0.23 -14.22 2.42
C ILE A 261 1.68 -13.81 2.19
N ARG A 262 1.99 -12.50 2.21
CA ARG A 262 3.35 -11.97 2.01
C ARG A 262 3.95 -12.38 0.67
N ALA A 263 3.29 -12.02 -0.43
CA ALA A 263 3.74 -12.25 -1.80
C ALA A 263 4.09 -10.92 -2.50
N GLY A 264 5.25 -10.89 -3.16
CA GLY A 264 5.71 -9.78 -3.97
C GLY A 264 6.86 -10.22 -4.87
N TYR A 265 7.17 -9.42 -5.88
CA TYR A 265 8.32 -9.66 -6.73
C TYR A 265 8.92 -8.33 -7.23
N CYS A 266 10.14 -8.36 -7.73
CA CYS A 266 10.65 -7.27 -8.52
C CYS A 266 11.15 -7.76 -9.88
N ILE A 267 11.14 -6.84 -10.86
CA ILE A 267 11.74 -7.00 -12.16
C ILE A 267 13.01 -6.15 -12.15
N THR A 268 14.15 -6.78 -12.34
CA THR A 268 15.45 -6.11 -12.27
C THR A 268 16.46 -6.77 -13.21
N ASN A 269 17.68 -6.25 -13.29
CA ASN A 269 18.71 -6.85 -14.10
C ASN A 269 19.16 -8.23 -13.55
N GLU A 270 19.58 -9.11 -14.43
CA GLU A 270 19.98 -10.50 -14.09
C GLU A 270 21.09 -10.55 -13.03
N LYS A 271 22.01 -9.57 -13.03
CA LYS A 271 23.10 -9.50 -12.05
C LYS A 271 22.57 -9.32 -10.64
N TYR A 272 21.54 -8.47 -10.44
CA TYR A 272 20.93 -8.24 -9.12
C TYR A 272 20.16 -9.48 -8.66
N VAL A 273 19.41 -10.12 -9.56
CA VAL A 273 18.72 -11.37 -9.25
C VAL A 273 19.70 -12.42 -8.80
N LYS A 274 20.79 -12.62 -9.56
CA LYS A 274 21.85 -13.57 -9.22
C LYS A 274 22.49 -13.27 -7.86
N ASP A 275 22.83 -12.01 -7.60
CA ASP A 275 23.43 -11.60 -6.31
C ASP A 275 22.49 -11.92 -5.14
N LEU A 276 21.19 -11.60 -5.26
CA LEU A 276 20.18 -11.92 -4.25
C LEU A 276 20.10 -13.42 -3.98
N LEU A 277 20.05 -14.25 -5.03
CA LEU A 277 19.95 -15.71 -4.91
C LEU A 277 21.20 -16.35 -4.32
N GLU A 278 22.39 -15.91 -4.70
CA GLU A 278 23.67 -16.42 -4.18
C GLU A 278 23.89 -16.02 -2.71
N ASN A 279 23.25 -14.97 -2.24
CA ASN A 279 23.37 -14.46 -0.88
C ASN A 279 22.21 -14.84 0.06
N GLY A 280 21.48 -15.92 -0.21
CA GLY A 280 20.65 -16.60 0.78
C GLY A 280 19.14 -16.62 0.54
N PHE A 281 18.63 -16.07 -0.58
CA PHE A 281 17.18 -16.04 -0.85
C PHE A 281 16.67 -17.23 -1.70
N LEU A 282 17.17 -18.44 -1.47
CA LEU A 282 16.78 -19.62 -2.24
C LEU A 282 15.35 -20.11 -1.91
N TRP A 283 14.98 -20.08 -0.64
CA TRP A 283 13.72 -20.64 -0.12
C TRP A 283 12.97 -19.64 0.77
N ASN A 284 12.96 -18.38 0.39
CA ASN A 284 12.37 -17.31 1.21
C ASN A 284 10.84 -17.23 1.14
N SER A 285 10.19 -17.90 0.19
CA SER A 285 8.74 -17.84 0.01
C SER A 285 8.01 -18.94 0.78
N ASN A 286 6.87 -18.61 1.38
CA ASN A 286 6.00 -19.60 2.01
C ASN A 286 5.10 -20.32 0.99
N CYS A 287 4.59 -21.49 1.37
CA CYS A 287 3.80 -22.35 0.50
C CYS A 287 2.52 -21.69 -0.05
N PHE A 288 1.87 -20.83 0.72
CA PHE A 288 0.65 -20.14 0.27
C PHE A 288 0.96 -19.04 -0.76
N ALA A 289 2.11 -18.37 -0.64
CA ALA A 289 2.58 -17.43 -1.66
C ALA A 289 2.91 -18.16 -2.96
N ILE A 290 3.58 -19.33 -2.88
CA ILE A 290 3.89 -20.17 -4.04
C ILE A 290 2.60 -20.64 -4.73
N TYR A 291 1.63 -21.10 -3.95
CA TYR A 291 0.31 -21.49 -4.46
C TYR A 291 -0.35 -20.33 -5.20
N PHE A 292 -0.32 -19.13 -4.63
CA PHE A 292 -0.86 -17.93 -5.27
C PHE A 292 -0.17 -17.61 -6.59
N PHE A 293 1.18 -17.62 -6.63
CA PHE A 293 1.90 -17.36 -7.88
C PHE A 293 1.57 -18.38 -8.98
N GLY A 294 1.33 -19.64 -8.62
CA GLY A 294 0.84 -20.65 -9.55
C GLY A 294 -0.54 -20.29 -10.14
N LEU A 295 -1.43 -19.72 -9.34
CA LEU A 295 -2.77 -19.31 -9.78
C LEU A 295 -2.76 -18.16 -10.80
N LEU A 296 -1.68 -17.37 -10.90
CA LEU A 296 -1.55 -16.35 -11.95
C LEU A 296 -1.60 -16.94 -13.38
N ASN A 297 -1.36 -18.26 -13.52
CA ASN A 297 -1.44 -18.98 -14.77
C ASN A 297 -2.70 -19.87 -14.90
N ASP A 298 -3.62 -19.80 -13.94
CA ASP A 298 -4.91 -20.48 -13.97
C ASP A 298 -5.97 -19.56 -14.60
N GLU A 299 -6.48 -19.94 -15.77
CA GLU A 299 -7.40 -19.10 -16.55
C GLU A 299 -8.71 -18.82 -15.80
N GLU A 300 -9.23 -19.80 -15.06
CA GLU A 300 -10.47 -19.65 -14.29
C GLU A 300 -10.27 -18.71 -13.11
N PHE A 301 -9.15 -18.85 -12.38
CA PHE A 301 -8.81 -17.93 -11.30
C PHE A 301 -8.63 -16.50 -11.82
N MET A 302 -7.91 -16.30 -12.91
CA MET A 302 -7.66 -14.98 -13.48
C MET A 302 -8.93 -14.34 -14.04
N LYS A 303 -9.89 -15.13 -14.53
CA LYS A 303 -11.21 -14.64 -14.90
C LYS A 303 -12.00 -14.15 -13.69
N ASP A 304 -12.13 -15.00 -12.64
CA ASP A 304 -12.80 -14.64 -11.40
C ASP A 304 -12.16 -13.39 -10.76
N TYR A 305 -10.83 -13.34 -10.77
CA TYR A 305 -10.06 -12.20 -10.26
C TYR A 305 -10.34 -10.91 -11.04
N LYS A 306 -10.40 -10.99 -12.38
CA LYS A 306 -10.73 -9.83 -13.23
C LYS A 306 -12.12 -9.28 -12.90
N GLU A 307 -13.12 -10.14 -12.74
CA GLU A 307 -14.47 -9.73 -12.36
C GLU A 307 -14.48 -9.03 -10.98
N ALA A 308 -13.74 -9.58 -10.00
CA ALA A 308 -13.58 -8.99 -8.68
C ALA A 308 -12.85 -7.62 -8.73
N LYS A 309 -11.82 -7.50 -9.57
CA LYS A 309 -11.10 -6.26 -9.82
C LYS A 309 -12.01 -5.20 -10.44
N ASP A 310 -12.73 -5.56 -11.52
CA ASP A 310 -13.63 -4.64 -12.23
C ASP A 310 -14.76 -4.13 -11.31
N LYS A 311 -15.28 -5.00 -10.45
CA LYS A 311 -16.24 -4.62 -9.42
C LYS A 311 -15.64 -3.62 -8.43
N TYR A 312 -14.43 -3.89 -7.94
CA TYR A 312 -13.76 -3.02 -6.98
C TYR A 312 -13.39 -1.65 -7.58
N MET A 313 -13.00 -1.60 -8.85
CA MET A 313 -12.74 -0.34 -9.54
C MET A 313 -13.98 0.56 -9.58
N LYS A 314 -15.18 0.00 -9.81
CA LYS A 314 -16.45 0.77 -9.75
C LYS A 314 -16.73 1.29 -8.34
N GLU A 315 -16.45 0.50 -7.32
CA GLU A 315 -16.59 0.94 -5.91
C GLU A 315 -15.65 2.11 -5.60
N ILE A 316 -14.42 2.08 -6.12
CA ILE A 316 -13.43 3.16 -5.94
C ILE A 316 -13.93 4.46 -6.59
N GLU A 317 -14.41 4.39 -7.82
CA GLU A 317 -14.93 5.55 -8.54
C GLU A 317 -16.16 6.18 -7.83
N GLU A 318 -17.06 5.32 -7.34
CA GLU A 318 -18.24 5.79 -6.60
C GLU A 318 -17.86 6.39 -5.24
N PHE A 319 -16.94 5.76 -4.54
CA PHE A 319 -16.44 6.24 -3.25
C PHE A 319 -15.71 7.59 -3.40
N GLU A 320 -14.87 7.77 -4.41
CA GLU A 320 -14.21 9.05 -4.70
C GLU A 320 -15.24 10.18 -4.89
N LYS A 321 -16.26 9.94 -5.72
CA LYS A 321 -17.35 10.92 -5.95
C LYS A 321 -18.08 11.30 -4.65
N GLN A 322 -18.28 10.32 -3.76
CA GLN A 322 -18.94 10.58 -2.48
C GLN A 322 -18.05 11.35 -1.50
N LEU A 323 -16.73 11.16 -1.57
CA LEU A 323 -15.76 11.88 -0.74
C LEU A 323 -15.64 13.36 -1.10
N GLU A 324 -15.75 13.73 -2.39
CA GLU A 324 -15.50 15.10 -2.87
C GLU A 324 -16.25 16.18 -2.09
N ASN A 325 -17.49 15.90 -1.64
CA ASN A 325 -18.33 16.87 -0.95
C ASN A 325 -18.95 16.31 0.33
N CYS A 326 -18.36 15.30 0.95
CA CYS A 326 -18.95 14.66 2.11
C CYS A 326 -18.95 15.55 3.36
N ASN A 327 -17.96 16.43 3.52
CA ASN A 327 -17.86 17.34 4.66
C ASN A 327 -17.04 18.58 4.28
N PRO A 328 -17.54 19.82 4.47
CA PRO A 328 -16.83 21.05 4.10
C PRO A 328 -15.56 21.32 4.91
N LYS A 329 -15.36 20.63 6.04
CA LYS A 329 -14.15 20.71 6.86
C LYS A 329 -13.05 19.77 6.41
N LEU A 330 -13.36 18.86 5.45
CA LEU A 330 -12.44 17.86 4.92
C LEU A 330 -12.20 18.09 3.44
N LYS A 331 -10.97 17.95 3.02
CA LYS A 331 -10.58 17.98 1.61
C LYS A 331 -9.93 16.65 1.25
N PHE A 332 -10.31 16.07 0.11
CA PHE A 332 -9.69 14.86 -0.41
C PHE A 332 -8.92 15.16 -1.69
N TYR A 333 -7.80 14.48 -1.87
CA TYR A 333 -6.97 14.54 -3.06
C TYR A 333 -7.37 13.44 -4.04
N LYS A 334 -7.27 13.74 -5.34
CA LYS A 334 -7.54 12.76 -6.40
C LYS A 334 -6.56 11.61 -6.33
N SER A 335 -7.08 10.41 -6.50
CA SER A 335 -6.29 9.18 -6.44
C SER A 335 -6.54 8.27 -7.63
N THR A 336 -5.49 7.62 -8.10
CA THR A 336 -5.58 6.56 -9.12
C THR A 336 -5.75 5.17 -8.48
N ALA A 337 -5.51 5.06 -7.16
CA ALA A 337 -5.58 3.81 -6.43
C ALA A 337 -6.75 3.78 -5.45
N ASN A 338 -6.84 2.74 -4.64
CA ASN A 338 -7.86 2.61 -3.58
C ASN A 338 -7.55 3.40 -2.30
N ILE A 339 -6.61 4.33 -2.36
CA ILE A 339 -6.16 5.16 -1.23
C ILE A 339 -6.54 6.62 -1.47
N PHE A 340 -7.09 7.25 -0.45
CA PHE A 340 -7.50 8.65 -0.51
C PHE A 340 -6.85 9.41 0.63
N LEU A 341 -5.95 10.33 0.27
CA LEU A 341 -5.37 11.28 1.22
C LEU A 341 -6.40 12.37 1.49
N GLY A 342 -6.68 12.59 2.76
CA GLY A 342 -7.55 13.67 3.24
C GLY A 342 -6.76 14.72 4.02
N GLU A 343 -7.26 15.95 4.01
CA GLU A 343 -6.72 17.08 4.77
C GLU A 343 -7.85 17.73 5.58
N ILE A 344 -7.61 17.95 6.86
CA ILE A 344 -8.53 18.66 7.75
C ILE A 344 -8.32 20.16 7.56
N LEU A 345 -9.38 20.87 7.17
CA LEU A 345 -9.36 22.31 6.91
C LEU A 345 -9.60 23.15 8.17
N ASP A 346 -10.18 22.56 9.21
CA ASP A 346 -10.40 23.19 10.50
C ASP A 346 -9.05 23.37 11.22
N LYS A 347 -8.80 24.62 11.69
CA LYS A 347 -7.53 24.98 12.33
C LYS A 347 -7.33 24.32 13.69
N ASP A 348 -8.41 24.06 14.40
CA ASP A 348 -8.42 23.58 15.78
C ASP A 348 -8.49 22.05 15.88
N LYS A 349 -8.58 21.35 14.75
CA LYS A 349 -8.68 19.88 14.66
C LYS A 349 -7.46 19.30 13.93
N ASN A 350 -7.14 18.04 14.21
CA ASN A 350 -6.06 17.31 13.57
C ASN A 350 -6.51 15.90 13.14
N ALA A 351 -5.65 15.21 12.38
CA ALA A 351 -5.96 13.87 11.85
C ALA A 351 -6.06 12.81 12.95
N GLU A 352 -5.35 12.98 14.04
CA GLU A 352 -5.46 12.09 15.21
C GLU A 352 -6.85 12.20 15.87
N ASP A 353 -7.41 13.42 15.99
CA ASP A 353 -8.77 13.63 16.49
C ASP A 353 -9.81 12.95 15.60
N LEU A 354 -9.68 13.09 14.28
CA LEU A 354 -10.54 12.40 13.31
C LEU A 354 -10.39 10.88 13.42
N MET A 355 -9.16 10.38 13.54
CA MET A 355 -8.90 8.95 13.69
C MET A 355 -9.57 8.39 14.96
N TYR A 356 -9.45 9.07 16.10
CA TYR A 356 -10.14 8.64 17.32
C TYR A 356 -11.66 8.74 17.21
N TYR A 357 -12.16 9.79 16.57
CA TYR A 357 -13.60 9.91 16.31
C TYR A 357 -14.13 8.73 15.49
N MET A 358 -13.49 8.44 14.37
CA MET A 358 -13.86 7.32 13.48
C MET A 358 -13.76 5.97 14.20
N LEU A 359 -12.67 5.77 14.96
CA LEU A 359 -12.40 4.50 15.65
C LEU A 359 -13.35 4.27 16.83
N ILE A 360 -13.50 5.25 17.71
CA ILE A 360 -14.21 5.06 18.99
C ILE A 360 -15.72 5.20 18.82
N ALA A 361 -16.19 6.20 18.07
CA ALA A 361 -17.62 6.44 17.90
C ALA A 361 -18.25 5.54 16.83
N HIS A 362 -17.50 5.14 15.80
CA HIS A 362 -18.04 4.43 14.64
C HIS A 362 -17.41 3.05 14.37
N GLY A 363 -16.35 2.67 15.09
CA GLY A 363 -15.65 1.41 14.86
C GLY A 363 -14.95 1.35 13.49
N ILE A 364 -14.53 2.50 12.95
CA ILE A 364 -13.88 2.64 11.65
C ILE A 364 -12.42 3.06 11.86
N TYR A 365 -11.49 2.22 11.44
CA TYR A 365 -10.07 2.47 11.61
C TYR A 365 -9.47 3.12 10.36
N ILE A 366 -8.97 4.35 10.50
CA ILE A 366 -8.30 5.12 9.44
C ILE A 366 -6.83 5.39 9.80
N ARG A 367 -6.03 5.84 8.83
CA ARG A 367 -4.62 6.19 9.03
C ARG A 367 -4.46 7.69 9.33
N ASP A 368 -4.00 8.03 10.52
CA ASP A 368 -3.40 9.33 10.79
C ASP A 368 -2.02 9.43 10.10
N CYS A 369 -1.82 10.43 9.24
CA CYS A 369 -0.61 10.65 8.47
C CYS A 369 0.28 11.78 9.02
N GLY A 370 -0.01 12.30 10.20
CA GLY A 370 0.77 13.37 10.82
C GLY A 370 2.22 12.99 11.13
N ASP A 371 2.52 11.70 11.26
CA ASP A 371 3.85 11.15 11.45
C ASP A 371 4.65 10.93 10.15
N LYS A 372 4.06 11.17 8.98
CA LYS A 372 4.74 10.97 7.70
C LYS A 372 5.55 12.20 7.29
N LYS A 373 6.81 11.96 6.92
CA LYS A 373 7.66 13.03 6.37
C LYS A 373 6.99 13.66 5.14
N GLY A 374 7.00 15.01 5.09
CA GLY A 374 6.38 15.78 4.04
C GLY A 374 4.89 16.08 4.23
N LEU A 375 4.28 15.59 5.31
CA LEU A 375 2.94 15.91 5.77
C LEU A 375 2.98 16.50 7.20
N ASN A 376 1.86 17.03 7.65
CA ASN A 376 1.68 17.54 9.01
C ASN A 376 0.45 16.87 9.66
N GLU A 377 0.11 17.30 10.87
CA GLU A 377 -0.97 16.74 11.68
C GLU A 377 -2.39 16.91 11.08
N LYS A 378 -2.53 17.60 9.95
CA LYS A 378 -3.83 17.77 9.27
C LYS A 378 -4.16 16.62 8.31
N TYR A 379 -3.20 15.77 7.97
CA TYR A 379 -3.38 14.76 6.93
C TYR A 379 -3.72 13.40 7.50
N PHE A 380 -4.72 12.78 6.87
CA PHE A 380 -5.14 11.40 7.13
C PHE A 380 -5.32 10.64 5.81
N ARG A 381 -5.36 9.32 5.88
CA ARG A 381 -5.57 8.46 4.71
C ARG A 381 -6.64 7.42 5.02
N ILE A 382 -7.55 7.23 4.08
CA ILE A 382 -8.56 6.19 4.10
C ILE A 382 -8.45 5.33 2.84
N SER A 383 -8.94 4.08 2.93
CA SER A 383 -9.06 3.19 1.77
C SER A 383 -10.52 2.92 1.43
N CYS A 384 -10.79 2.74 0.14
CA CYS A 384 -12.07 2.21 -0.33
C CYS A 384 -12.26 0.77 0.19
N ARG A 385 -13.49 0.45 0.58
CA ARG A 385 -13.92 -0.87 1.03
C ARG A 385 -15.07 -1.37 0.14
N LYS A 386 -15.89 -2.31 0.62
CA LYS A 386 -17.14 -2.69 -0.06
C LYS A 386 -18.19 -1.60 0.09
N SER A 387 -19.16 -1.56 -0.83
CA SER A 387 -20.22 -0.55 -0.89
C SER A 387 -20.92 -0.29 0.45
N GLU A 388 -21.24 -1.34 1.20
CA GLU A 388 -21.90 -1.21 2.51
C GLU A 388 -21.01 -0.51 3.55
N ASP A 389 -19.71 -0.82 3.55
CA ASP A 389 -18.73 -0.19 4.44
C ASP A 389 -18.46 1.25 4.00
N ASN A 390 -18.34 1.49 2.69
CA ASN A 390 -18.16 2.82 2.11
C ASN A 390 -19.27 3.78 2.53
N LYS A 391 -20.53 3.33 2.52
CA LYS A 391 -21.68 4.12 3.01
C LYS A 391 -21.49 4.54 4.46
N LYS A 392 -21.10 3.61 5.34
CA LYS A 392 -20.88 3.91 6.77
C LYS A 392 -19.72 4.88 6.98
N ILE A 393 -18.64 4.73 6.19
CA ILE A 393 -17.50 5.65 6.21
C ILE A 393 -17.93 7.06 5.83
N ILE A 394 -18.68 7.21 4.74
CA ILE A 394 -19.19 8.51 4.26
C ILE A 394 -20.16 9.15 5.28
N GLU A 395 -21.06 8.36 5.88
CA GLU A 395 -21.97 8.83 6.92
C GLU A 395 -21.21 9.35 8.15
N ALA A 396 -20.21 8.61 8.61
CA ALA A 396 -19.36 9.04 9.74
C ALA A 396 -18.59 10.32 9.41
N LEU A 397 -17.99 10.43 8.21
CA LEU A 397 -17.29 11.63 7.78
C LEU A 397 -18.23 12.86 7.67
N LYS A 398 -19.47 12.70 7.19
CA LYS A 398 -20.48 13.78 7.14
C LYS A 398 -20.84 14.33 8.52
N LEU A 399 -20.83 13.48 9.53
CA LEU A 399 -21.19 13.84 10.91
C LEU A 399 -20.03 14.47 11.70
N TYR A 400 -18.79 14.37 11.22
CA TYR A 400 -17.61 14.93 11.88
C TYR A 400 -17.71 16.46 11.99
N GLN A 401 -17.60 16.98 13.23
CA GLN A 401 -17.78 18.40 13.57
C GLN A 401 -16.45 19.11 13.78
#